data_1d60eaa7ad3d11d6b62b259408642181
#
_entry.id   1d60eaa7ad3d11d6b62b259408642181
#
_cell.length_a   1.000
_cell.length_b   1.000
_cell.length_c   1.000
_cell.angle_alpha   90.00
_cell.angle_beta   90.00
_cell.angle_gamma   90.00
#
_symmetry.space_group_name_H-M   'P 1'
#
loop_
_entity.id
_entity.type
_entity.pdbx_description
1 polymer ?
#
loop_
_entity_poly.entity_id
_entity_poly.type
_entity_poly.pdbx_seq_one_letter_code
_entity_poly.pdbx_strand_id
1 'polypeptide(L)'
;GEGLAAKPIVQQYRIPTINFSTSWEILQPPVSYMYLPFGSYRMDCQAVLEYIRAVHKGKEAPRVGLLTYNNAYGRSIHQPTREYAAKNGINLVAVEEFPPKTMDLTTEMLRLKKNNVEYVFMQVLPATVVTALKNADRAAYEPLFLGTWTSTDPDFFPMAKGLIRDRLVIQFPGGVPSDRSRGIRILQDLWKRYGTVKEFDASYWEGVVVGMIMERAFIRAKEKYGRIDAATINRAMEGFHNEDFGGLVPPVTYTATDHGASFTARMVRVRENGEFVPLTNFYVPGKEKIRMLKK
;
A
#
# COMPACT_ATOMS: atom_id res chain seq x y z
N GLY A 1 -13.66 3.78 -1.85
CA GLY A 1 -14.95 4.48 -2.06
C GLY A 1 -15.15 4.83 -3.53
N GLU A 2 -14.43 5.83 -4.02
CA GLU A 2 -14.65 6.43 -5.35
C GLU A 2 -14.48 5.42 -6.48
N GLY A 3 -13.44 4.58 -6.42
CA GLY A 3 -13.20 3.56 -7.45
C GLY A 3 -14.37 2.57 -7.59
N LEU A 4 -14.95 2.11 -6.49
CA LEU A 4 -16.13 1.23 -6.54
C LEU A 4 -17.36 1.95 -7.08
N ALA A 5 -17.55 3.23 -6.74
CA ALA A 5 -18.63 4.04 -7.27
C ALA A 5 -18.48 4.30 -8.78
N ALA A 6 -17.25 4.45 -9.28
CA ALA A 6 -16.96 4.65 -10.69
C ALA A 6 -17.10 3.36 -11.54
N LYS A 7 -16.99 2.16 -10.93
CA LYS A 7 -16.98 0.87 -11.65
C LYS A 7 -18.13 0.71 -12.64
N PRO A 8 -19.40 0.98 -12.32
CA PRO A 8 -20.51 0.88 -13.28
C PRO A 8 -20.36 1.82 -14.48
N ILE A 9 -19.87 3.04 -14.24
CA ILE A 9 -19.67 4.06 -15.28
C ILE A 9 -18.54 3.63 -16.22
N VAL A 10 -17.39 3.23 -15.64
CA VAL A 10 -16.23 2.73 -16.39
C VAL A 10 -16.63 1.52 -17.26
N GLN A 11 -17.44 0.62 -16.71
CA GLN A 11 -17.96 -0.54 -17.43
C GLN A 11 -18.91 -0.13 -18.58
N GLN A 12 -19.80 0.82 -18.34
CA GLN A 12 -20.75 1.32 -19.34
C GLN A 12 -20.03 1.95 -20.53
N TYR A 13 -19.05 2.81 -20.26
CA TYR A 13 -18.31 3.53 -21.31
C TYR A 13 -17.10 2.77 -21.85
N ARG A 14 -16.74 1.64 -21.25
CA ARG A 14 -15.62 0.76 -21.65
C ARG A 14 -14.29 1.50 -21.77
N ILE A 15 -14.01 2.40 -20.81
CA ILE A 15 -12.78 3.20 -20.80
C ILE A 15 -11.77 2.54 -19.84
N PRO A 16 -10.61 2.06 -20.33
CA PRO A 16 -9.57 1.52 -19.46
C PRO A 16 -9.13 2.57 -18.45
N THR A 17 -9.22 2.22 -17.16
CA THR A 17 -8.98 3.13 -16.05
C THR A 17 -8.08 2.45 -15.03
N ILE A 18 -6.93 3.05 -14.73
CA ILE A 18 -6.08 2.61 -13.61
C ILE A 18 -6.56 3.34 -12.36
N ASN A 19 -6.85 2.58 -11.32
CA ASN A 19 -7.45 3.11 -10.12
C ASN A 19 -6.44 3.24 -8.98
N PHE A 20 -6.37 4.43 -8.35
CA PHE A 20 -5.52 4.71 -7.20
C PHE A 20 -5.95 3.95 -5.93
N SER A 21 -7.25 3.71 -5.74
CA SER A 21 -7.71 2.86 -4.65
C SER A 21 -7.55 1.39 -5.04
N THR A 22 -6.66 0.68 -4.38
CA THR A 22 -6.35 -0.74 -4.68
C THR A 22 -7.29 -1.71 -3.96
N SER A 23 -8.58 -1.36 -3.90
CA SER A 23 -9.63 -2.19 -3.32
C SER A 23 -9.80 -3.48 -4.15
N TRP A 24 -9.78 -4.63 -3.48
CA TRP A 24 -9.96 -5.95 -4.13
C TRP A 24 -11.31 -6.07 -4.85
N GLU A 25 -12.34 -5.43 -4.34
CA GLU A 25 -13.70 -5.46 -4.89
C GLU A 25 -13.78 -4.87 -6.31
N ILE A 26 -12.81 -4.04 -6.69
CA ILE A 26 -12.70 -3.52 -8.07
C ILE A 26 -12.46 -4.65 -9.07
N LEU A 27 -11.69 -5.67 -8.67
CA LEU A 27 -11.34 -6.81 -9.50
C LEU A 27 -12.41 -7.92 -9.54
N GLN A 28 -13.45 -7.82 -8.70
CA GLN A 28 -14.49 -8.85 -8.66
C GLN A 28 -15.31 -8.90 -9.96
N PRO A 29 -15.80 -10.09 -10.38
CA PRO A 29 -16.65 -10.23 -11.56
C PRO A 29 -17.92 -9.37 -11.52
N PRO A 30 -18.39 -8.89 -12.70
CA PRO A 30 -17.72 -9.04 -13.99
C PRO A 30 -16.44 -8.22 -14.05
N VAL A 31 -15.40 -8.76 -14.69
CA VAL A 31 -14.16 -8.01 -14.93
C VAL A 31 -14.50 -6.74 -15.69
N SER A 32 -14.09 -5.60 -15.14
CA SER A 32 -14.39 -4.29 -15.71
C SER A 32 -13.16 -3.75 -16.45
N TYR A 33 -13.29 -2.56 -17.03
CA TYR A 33 -12.18 -1.81 -17.62
C TYR A 33 -11.33 -1.11 -16.55
N MET A 34 -11.40 -1.54 -15.30
CA MET A 34 -10.59 -1.00 -14.19
C MET A 34 -9.40 -1.91 -13.90
N TYR A 35 -8.26 -1.29 -13.68
CA TYR A 35 -6.97 -1.93 -13.43
C TYR A 35 -6.38 -1.42 -12.12
N LEU A 36 -5.63 -2.26 -11.42
CA LEU A 36 -4.79 -1.85 -10.30
C LEU A 36 -3.34 -1.69 -10.77
N PRO A 37 -2.62 -0.64 -10.37
CA PRO A 37 -1.23 -0.43 -10.78
C PRO A 37 -0.25 -1.36 -10.06
N PHE A 38 -0.65 -1.90 -8.91
CA PHE A 38 0.09 -2.85 -8.06
C PHE A 38 -0.89 -3.64 -7.18
N GLY A 39 -0.42 -4.35 -6.14
CA GLY A 39 -1.22 -5.22 -5.30
C GLY A 39 -2.40 -4.53 -4.60
N SER A 40 -3.40 -5.32 -4.23
CA SER A 40 -4.59 -4.82 -3.51
C SER A 40 -4.35 -4.70 -2.01
N TYR A 41 -5.19 -3.93 -1.29
CA TYR A 41 -5.18 -3.82 0.18
C TYR A 41 -5.26 -5.19 0.90
N ARG A 42 -5.91 -6.19 0.29
CA ARG A 42 -5.92 -7.55 0.82
C ARG A 42 -4.52 -8.15 0.89
N MET A 43 -3.69 -7.86 -0.08
CA MET A 43 -2.31 -8.33 -0.15
C MET A 43 -1.38 -7.53 0.73
N ASP A 44 -1.59 -6.22 0.80
CA ASP A 44 -0.87 -5.37 1.74
C ASP A 44 -1.09 -5.86 3.17
N CYS A 45 -2.34 -6.21 3.50
CA CYS A 45 -2.72 -6.82 4.77
C CYS A 45 -1.93 -8.11 5.03
N GLN A 46 -1.89 -9.02 4.06
CA GLN A 46 -1.16 -10.28 4.21
C GLN A 46 0.34 -10.03 4.40
N ALA A 47 0.95 -9.12 3.64
CA ALA A 47 2.35 -8.77 3.77
C ALA A 47 2.69 -8.21 5.17
N VAL A 48 1.85 -7.32 5.69
CA VAL A 48 2.00 -6.77 7.04
C VAL A 48 1.95 -7.87 8.10
N LEU A 49 0.98 -8.79 8.01
CA LEU A 49 0.81 -9.86 8.99
C LEU A 49 1.93 -10.91 8.91
N GLU A 50 2.44 -11.21 7.72
CA GLU A 50 3.61 -12.06 7.54
C GLU A 50 4.88 -11.43 8.13
N TYR A 51 5.04 -10.11 7.94
CA TYR A 51 6.13 -9.38 8.57
C TYR A 51 6.04 -9.42 10.10
N ILE A 52 4.87 -9.18 10.68
CA ILE A 52 4.67 -9.30 12.14
C ILE A 52 5.16 -10.66 12.63
N ARG A 53 4.75 -11.75 11.99
CA ARG A 53 5.20 -13.10 12.35
C ARG A 53 6.71 -13.28 12.23
N ALA A 54 7.31 -12.68 11.21
CA ALA A 54 8.75 -12.82 10.97
C ALA A 54 9.60 -12.05 12.00
N VAL A 55 9.09 -10.94 12.56
CA VAL A 55 9.84 -10.11 13.52
C VAL A 55 9.48 -10.38 14.96
N HIS A 56 8.35 -11.02 15.22
CA HIS A 56 7.90 -11.33 16.58
C HIS A 56 8.85 -12.32 17.25
N LYS A 57 9.29 -11.97 18.48
CA LYS A 57 10.26 -12.76 19.26
C LYS A 57 9.63 -13.38 20.51
N GLY A 58 8.39 -13.04 20.81
CA GLY A 58 7.67 -13.58 21.95
C GLY A 58 7.43 -15.09 21.84
N LYS A 59 7.24 -15.77 22.98
CA LYS A 59 6.86 -17.18 23.02
C LYS A 59 5.39 -17.39 22.67
N GLU A 60 4.55 -16.40 22.98
CA GLU A 60 3.13 -16.41 22.67
C GLU A 60 2.87 -15.85 21.27
N ALA A 61 1.66 -16.04 20.75
CA ALA A 61 1.25 -15.47 19.48
C ALA A 61 1.24 -13.93 19.51
N PRO A 62 1.71 -13.24 18.48
CA PRO A 62 1.74 -11.77 18.44
C PRO A 62 0.33 -11.19 18.61
N ARG A 63 0.22 -10.17 19.44
CA ARG A 63 -1.04 -9.46 19.74
C ARG A 63 -1.19 -8.26 18.84
N VAL A 64 -2.10 -8.36 17.87
CA VAL A 64 -2.36 -7.35 16.85
C VAL A 64 -3.65 -6.60 17.15
N GLY A 65 -3.63 -5.28 16.97
CA GLY A 65 -4.81 -4.42 16.94
C GLY A 65 -4.93 -3.71 15.60
N LEU A 66 -6.16 -3.53 15.12
CA LEU A 66 -6.44 -2.67 13.98
C LEU A 66 -6.81 -1.27 14.47
N LEU A 67 -6.35 -0.25 13.74
CA LEU A 67 -6.72 1.15 13.92
C LEU A 67 -7.15 1.70 12.56
N THR A 68 -8.45 1.91 12.35
CA THR A 68 -8.99 2.12 11.02
C THR A 68 -10.10 3.16 10.98
N TYR A 69 -10.30 3.77 9.83
CA TYR A 69 -11.52 4.55 9.60
C TYR A 69 -12.76 3.65 9.52
N ASN A 70 -13.90 4.17 9.96
CA ASN A 70 -15.21 3.50 9.88
C ASN A 70 -15.86 3.62 8.49
N ASN A 71 -15.07 3.61 7.44
CA ASN A 71 -15.51 3.66 6.04
C ASN A 71 -14.98 2.48 5.22
N ALA A 72 -15.33 2.40 3.94
CA ALA A 72 -14.93 1.30 3.06
C ALA A 72 -13.39 1.13 2.96
N TYR A 73 -12.63 2.24 2.94
CA TYR A 73 -11.16 2.19 2.91
C TYR A 73 -10.60 1.58 4.20
N GLY A 74 -11.00 2.10 5.37
CA GLY A 74 -10.52 1.56 6.65
C GLY A 74 -10.92 0.09 6.86
N ARG A 75 -12.16 -0.26 6.49
CA ARG A 75 -12.69 -1.63 6.65
C ARG A 75 -12.14 -2.64 5.65
N SER A 76 -11.48 -2.20 4.59
CA SER A 76 -10.93 -3.10 3.56
C SER A 76 -9.95 -4.14 4.09
N ILE A 77 -9.30 -3.89 5.23
CA ILE A 77 -8.36 -4.82 5.86
C ILE A 77 -8.96 -5.70 6.96
N HIS A 78 -10.22 -5.47 7.39
CA HIS A 78 -10.78 -6.17 8.55
C HIS A 78 -10.95 -7.67 8.29
N GLN A 79 -11.68 -8.02 7.22
CA GLN A 79 -11.91 -9.43 6.89
C GLN A 79 -10.59 -10.15 6.53
N PRO A 80 -9.73 -9.60 5.64
CA PRO A 80 -8.44 -10.21 5.35
C PRO A 80 -7.57 -10.44 6.59
N THR A 81 -7.53 -9.48 7.54
CA THR A 81 -6.78 -9.65 8.79
C THR A 81 -7.35 -10.78 9.64
N ARG A 82 -8.67 -10.85 9.83
CA ARG A 82 -9.31 -11.93 10.60
C ARG A 82 -9.03 -13.31 10.00
N GLU A 83 -9.21 -13.42 8.68
CA GLU A 83 -8.99 -14.68 7.95
C GLU A 83 -7.53 -15.16 8.05
N TYR A 84 -6.58 -14.24 7.88
CA TYR A 84 -5.17 -14.58 7.96
C TYR A 84 -4.74 -14.88 9.39
N ALA A 85 -5.14 -14.07 10.36
CA ALA A 85 -4.80 -14.24 11.77
C ALA A 85 -5.26 -15.58 12.31
N ALA A 86 -6.51 -15.98 12.02
CA ALA A 86 -7.09 -17.26 12.46
C ALA A 86 -6.30 -18.48 11.96
N LYS A 87 -5.68 -18.38 10.77
CA LYS A 87 -4.94 -19.49 10.13
C LYS A 87 -3.45 -19.52 10.49
N ASN A 88 -2.91 -18.43 11.02
CA ASN A 88 -1.46 -18.23 11.08
C ASN A 88 -0.92 -17.90 12.47
N GLY A 89 -1.66 -18.20 13.53
CA GLY A 89 -1.19 -18.01 14.90
C GLY A 89 -0.93 -16.54 15.25
N ILE A 90 -1.87 -15.66 14.89
CA ILE A 90 -1.87 -14.25 15.26
C ILE A 90 -3.11 -13.99 16.13
N ASN A 91 -2.95 -13.32 17.26
CA ASN A 91 -4.04 -12.90 18.10
C ASN A 91 -4.51 -11.50 17.68
N LEU A 92 -5.57 -11.41 16.88
CA LEU A 92 -6.27 -10.14 16.64
C LEU A 92 -7.13 -9.83 17.86
N VAL A 93 -6.64 -8.95 18.74
CA VAL A 93 -7.22 -8.70 20.06
C VAL A 93 -8.05 -7.41 20.17
N ALA A 94 -7.93 -6.52 19.19
CA ALA A 94 -8.68 -5.27 19.15
C ALA A 94 -8.94 -4.80 17.71
N VAL A 95 -10.07 -4.14 17.49
CA VAL A 95 -10.39 -3.42 16.26
C VAL A 95 -11.00 -2.07 16.68
N GLU A 96 -10.24 -1.01 16.47
CA GLU A 96 -10.64 0.36 16.78
C GLU A 96 -11.05 1.07 15.49
N GLU A 97 -12.32 1.46 15.40
CA GLU A 97 -12.88 2.21 14.29
C GLU A 97 -13.28 3.61 14.72
N PHE A 98 -13.01 4.60 13.88
CA PHE A 98 -13.35 6.00 14.13
C PHE A 98 -13.61 6.77 12.84
N PRO A 99 -14.30 7.93 12.89
CA PRO A 99 -14.54 8.76 11.72
C PRO A 99 -13.25 9.36 11.12
N PRO A 100 -13.14 9.55 9.79
CA PRO A 100 -11.92 10.02 9.12
C PRO A 100 -11.39 11.40 9.56
N LYS A 101 -12.15 12.21 10.23
CA LYS A 101 -11.72 13.55 10.71
C LYS A 101 -11.48 13.60 12.21
N THR A 102 -11.32 12.45 12.87
CA THR A 102 -11.05 12.37 14.30
C THR A 102 -9.68 12.99 14.61
N MET A 103 -9.66 13.96 15.52
CA MET A 103 -8.47 14.72 15.91
C MET A 103 -7.83 14.21 17.20
N ASP A 104 -8.49 13.32 17.93
CA ASP A 104 -8.01 12.71 19.16
C ASP A 104 -8.35 11.22 19.20
N LEU A 105 -7.32 10.41 19.35
CA LEU A 105 -7.38 8.94 19.41
C LEU A 105 -6.93 8.42 20.78
N THR A 106 -6.97 9.26 21.81
CA THR A 106 -6.53 8.88 23.17
C THR A 106 -7.28 7.66 23.68
N THR A 107 -8.60 7.62 23.47
CA THR A 107 -9.45 6.50 23.89
C THR A 107 -9.08 5.21 23.18
N GLU A 108 -8.85 5.26 21.87
CA GLU A 108 -8.43 4.12 21.04
C GLU A 108 -7.05 3.61 21.50
N MET A 109 -6.09 4.52 21.71
CA MET A 109 -4.75 4.14 22.20
C MET A 109 -4.80 3.49 23.59
N LEU A 110 -5.62 4.00 24.51
CA LEU A 110 -5.79 3.41 25.84
C LEU A 110 -6.44 2.01 25.78
N ARG A 111 -7.42 1.81 24.86
CA ARG A 111 -8.02 0.48 24.65
C ARG A 111 -7.03 -0.50 24.05
N LEU A 112 -6.25 -0.09 23.04
CA LEU A 112 -5.18 -0.91 22.47
C LEU A 112 -4.14 -1.29 23.53
N LYS A 113 -3.68 -0.33 24.33
CA LYS A 113 -2.76 -0.56 25.44
C LYS A 113 -3.33 -1.53 26.48
N LYS A 114 -4.58 -1.34 26.91
CA LYS A 114 -5.27 -2.23 27.89
C LYS A 114 -5.37 -3.67 27.37
N ASN A 115 -5.53 -3.84 26.06
CA ASN A 115 -5.55 -5.15 25.42
C ASN A 115 -4.14 -5.69 25.13
N ASN A 116 -3.08 -5.09 25.65
CA ASN A 116 -1.68 -5.48 25.43
C ASN A 116 -1.36 -5.69 23.95
N VAL A 117 -1.83 -4.80 23.08
CA VAL A 117 -1.51 -4.84 21.64
C VAL A 117 -0.04 -4.46 21.45
N GLU A 118 0.71 -5.33 20.78
CA GLU A 118 2.14 -5.13 20.49
C GLU A 118 2.34 -4.50 19.10
N TYR A 119 1.42 -4.79 18.19
CA TYR A 119 1.47 -4.39 16.78
C TYR A 119 0.17 -3.70 16.40
N VAL A 120 0.22 -2.41 16.08
CA VAL A 120 -0.95 -1.64 15.62
C VAL A 120 -0.91 -1.55 14.09
N PHE A 121 -1.79 -2.29 13.43
CA PHE A 121 -1.94 -2.21 11.99
C PHE A 121 -2.98 -1.15 11.63
N MET A 122 -2.55 -0.15 10.87
CA MET A 122 -3.32 1.04 10.53
C MET A 122 -3.75 1.05 9.06
N GLN A 123 -5.03 1.34 8.82
CA GLN A 123 -5.55 1.70 7.50
C GLN A 123 -6.15 3.09 7.58
N VAL A 124 -5.26 4.07 7.61
CA VAL A 124 -5.57 5.49 7.80
C VAL A 124 -4.63 6.35 6.96
N LEU A 125 -4.98 7.63 6.77
CA LEU A 125 -4.18 8.61 6.04
C LEU A 125 -3.12 9.30 6.93
N PRO A 126 -2.12 9.97 6.36
CA PRO A 126 -0.93 10.46 7.06
C PRO A 126 -1.21 11.33 8.28
N ALA A 127 -2.12 12.30 8.20
CA ALA A 127 -2.47 13.16 9.33
C ALA A 127 -2.99 12.36 10.55
N THR A 128 -3.71 11.26 10.30
CA THR A 128 -4.20 10.38 11.36
C THR A 128 -3.08 9.49 11.93
N VAL A 129 -2.09 9.10 11.11
CA VAL A 129 -0.88 8.43 11.63
C VAL A 129 -0.17 9.32 12.63
N VAL A 130 0.01 10.62 12.33
CA VAL A 130 0.58 11.60 13.27
C VAL A 130 -0.24 11.67 14.57
N THR A 131 -1.56 11.73 14.44
CA THR A 131 -2.47 11.73 15.61
C THR A 131 -2.29 10.46 16.45
N ALA A 132 -2.24 9.30 15.82
CA ALA A 132 -2.03 8.02 16.51
C ALA A 132 -0.68 7.99 17.26
N LEU A 133 0.42 8.41 16.62
CA LEU A 133 1.74 8.49 17.23
C LEU A 133 1.76 9.42 18.45
N LYS A 134 1.17 10.64 18.33
CA LYS A 134 1.05 11.61 19.44
C LYS A 134 0.24 11.07 20.62
N ASN A 135 -0.91 10.44 20.32
CA ASN A 135 -1.77 9.93 21.39
C ASN A 135 -1.18 8.68 22.05
N ALA A 136 -0.44 7.85 21.32
CA ALA A 136 0.30 6.73 21.90
C ALA A 136 1.37 7.24 22.89
N ASP A 137 2.11 8.30 22.52
CA ASP A 137 3.11 8.91 23.42
C ASP A 137 2.46 9.45 24.70
N ARG A 138 1.33 10.18 24.59
CA ARG A 138 0.57 10.66 25.75
C ARG A 138 0.08 9.53 26.64
N ALA A 139 -0.27 8.39 26.05
CA ALA A 139 -0.68 7.20 26.78
C ALA A 139 0.49 6.37 27.34
N ALA A 140 1.75 6.79 27.17
CA ALA A 140 2.95 6.00 27.43
C ALA A 140 2.81 4.57 26.87
N TYR A 141 2.49 4.49 25.58
CA TYR A 141 2.25 3.25 24.84
C TYR A 141 3.15 3.21 23.59
N GLU A 142 3.98 2.19 23.49
CA GLU A 142 5.03 2.09 22.46
C GLU A 142 4.92 0.81 21.61
N PRO A 143 3.83 0.63 20.88
CA PRO A 143 3.72 -0.50 19.95
C PRO A 143 4.57 -0.28 18.70
N LEU A 144 4.77 -1.34 17.92
CA LEU A 144 5.18 -1.18 16.54
C LEU A 144 3.95 -0.80 15.70
N PHE A 145 3.98 0.37 15.08
CA PHE A 145 2.96 0.81 14.13
C PHE A 145 3.27 0.27 12.75
N LEU A 146 2.27 -0.34 12.12
CA LEU A 146 2.35 -0.84 10.76
C LEU A 146 1.28 -0.17 9.91
N GLY A 147 1.65 0.18 8.70
CA GLY A 147 0.75 0.81 7.74
C GLY A 147 0.94 0.27 6.34
N THR A 148 0.23 0.88 5.41
CA THR A 148 0.42 0.69 3.98
C THR A 148 1.11 1.92 3.37
N TRP A 149 1.45 1.87 2.12
CA TRP A 149 2.09 2.96 1.38
C TRP A 149 1.32 4.30 1.46
N THR A 150 0.01 4.26 1.74
CA THR A 150 -0.85 5.45 1.93
C THR A 150 -0.67 6.14 3.29
N SER A 151 0.18 5.62 4.17
CA SER A 151 0.35 6.11 5.55
C SER A 151 1.28 7.32 5.67
N THR A 152 1.93 7.74 4.60
CA THR A 152 2.87 8.87 4.58
C THR A 152 2.69 9.74 3.34
N ASP A 153 2.94 11.03 3.50
CA ASP A 153 3.05 12.03 2.44
C ASP A 153 4.13 13.06 2.84
N PRO A 154 4.47 14.05 2.01
CA PRO A 154 5.47 15.06 2.36
C PRO A 154 5.12 15.88 3.61
N ASP A 155 3.84 16.17 3.84
CA ASP A 155 3.39 16.94 5.00
C ASP A 155 3.44 16.13 6.31
N PHE A 156 3.46 14.81 6.21
CA PHE A 156 3.59 13.90 7.34
C PHE A 156 4.89 14.13 8.12
N PHE A 157 6.03 14.25 7.42
CA PHE A 157 7.34 14.28 8.06
C PHE A 157 7.57 15.44 9.02
N PRO A 158 7.26 16.71 8.67
CA PRO A 158 7.35 17.81 9.61
C PRO A 158 6.45 17.63 10.84
N MET A 159 5.23 17.09 10.64
CA MET A 159 4.26 16.88 11.71
C MET A 159 4.62 15.69 12.62
N ALA A 160 5.31 14.68 12.08
CA ALA A 160 5.70 13.47 12.80
C ALA A 160 7.08 13.55 13.44
N LYS A 161 7.76 14.70 13.33
CA LYS A 161 9.12 14.89 13.89
C LYS A 161 9.17 14.57 15.38
N GLY A 162 10.11 13.69 15.76
CA GLY A 162 10.28 13.21 17.14
C GLY A 162 9.26 12.14 17.57
N LEU A 163 8.31 11.75 16.70
CA LEU A 163 7.26 10.79 17.01
C LEU A 163 7.52 9.40 16.42
N ILE A 164 8.22 9.32 15.29
CA ILE A 164 8.42 8.05 14.56
C ILE A 164 9.31 7.08 15.36
N ARG A 165 10.44 7.54 15.86
CA ARG A 165 11.36 6.78 16.75
C ARG A 165 11.57 5.32 16.34
N ASP A 166 11.77 5.06 15.05
CA ASP A 166 11.94 3.72 14.47
C ASP A 166 10.76 2.74 14.65
N ARG A 167 9.61 3.20 15.09
CA ARG A 167 8.42 2.37 15.35
C ARG A 167 7.33 2.44 14.28
N LEU A 168 7.64 2.99 13.09
CA LEU A 168 6.73 3.00 11.95
C LEU A 168 7.33 2.18 10.80
N VAL A 169 6.61 1.13 10.42
CA VAL A 169 6.93 0.27 9.28
C VAL A 169 5.73 0.22 8.36
N ILE A 170 5.94 0.38 7.07
CA ILE A 170 4.86 0.30 6.09
C ILE A 170 5.13 -0.79 5.05
N GLN A 171 4.07 -1.37 4.54
CA GLN A 171 4.14 -2.10 3.29
C GLN A 171 4.27 -1.10 2.15
N PHE A 172 5.24 -1.32 1.24
CA PHE A 172 5.45 -0.49 0.07
C PHE A 172 5.51 -1.36 -1.19
N PRO A 173 4.69 -1.06 -2.24
CA PRO A 173 4.52 -1.97 -3.37
C PRO A 173 5.59 -1.80 -4.46
N GLY A 174 6.59 -0.97 -4.28
CA GLY A 174 7.56 -0.68 -5.32
C GLY A 174 8.94 -0.26 -4.84
N GLY A 175 9.70 0.30 -5.77
CA GLY A 175 11.04 0.84 -5.50
C GLY A 175 10.98 2.10 -4.66
N VAL A 176 11.95 2.26 -3.75
CA VAL A 176 12.14 3.47 -2.94
C VAL A 176 13.39 4.23 -3.39
N PRO A 177 13.56 5.50 -3.01
CA PRO A 177 14.68 6.35 -3.49
C PRO A 177 16.08 5.77 -3.30
N SER A 178 16.29 4.91 -2.30
CA SER A 178 17.56 4.22 -2.06
C SER A 178 17.86 3.07 -3.04
N ASP A 179 16.89 2.61 -3.80
CA ASP A 179 17.12 1.60 -4.83
C ASP A 179 17.82 2.22 -6.04
N ARG A 180 18.69 1.44 -6.68
CA ARG A 180 19.50 1.87 -7.84
C ARG A 180 18.94 1.39 -9.18
N SER A 181 17.64 1.09 -9.23
CA SER A 181 16.99 0.59 -10.44
C SER A 181 16.82 1.69 -11.51
N ARG A 182 16.60 1.27 -12.77
CA ARG A 182 16.34 2.22 -13.88
C ARG A 182 15.06 3.04 -13.62
N GLY A 183 14.00 2.40 -13.13
CA GLY A 183 12.72 3.08 -12.87
C GLY A 183 12.83 4.12 -11.77
N ILE A 184 13.64 3.86 -10.72
CA ILE A 184 13.90 4.86 -9.67
C ILE A 184 14.71 6.04 -10.21
N ARG A 185 15.68 5.83 -11.10
CA ARG A 185 16.37 6.95 -11.75
C ARG A 185 15.40 7.82 -12.58
N ILE A 186 14.50 7.20 -13.34
CA ILE A 186 13.46 7.93 -14.09
C ILE A 186 12.58 8.74 -13.13
N LEU A 187 12.12 8.13 -12.04
CA LEU A 187 11.34 8.83 -11.00
C LEU A 187 12.11 10.03 -10.45
N GLN A 188 13.38 9.87 -10.10
CA GLN A 188 14.23 10.92 -9.55
C GLN A 188 14.46 12.06 -10.56
N ASP A 189 14.65 11.73 -11.84
CA ASP A 189 14.80 12.72 -12.90
C ASP A 189 13.51 13.53 -13.15
N LEU A 190 12.36 12.85 -13.15
CA LEU A 190 11.06 13.51 -13.24
C LEU A 190 10.80 14.38 -12.01
N TRP A 191 11.11 13.86 -10.81
CA TRP A 191 10.99 14.63 -9.58
C TRP A 191 11.84 15.90 -9.59
N LYS A 192 13.11 15.79 -10.01
CA LYS A 192 14.01 16.93 -10.12
C LYS A 192 13.50 18.01 -11.08
N ARG A 193 12.79 17.62 -12.15
CA ARG A 193 12.27 18.55 -13.16
C ARG A 193 10.92 19.15 -12.79
N TYR A 194 10.07 18.38 -12.14
CA TYR A 194 8.64 18.70 -11.97
C TYR A 194 8.14 18.60 -10.53
N GLY A 195 8.93 18.05 -9.62
CA GLY A 195 8.56 17.92 -8.21
C GLY A 195 8.51 19.27 -7.50
N THR A 196 7.52 19.43 -6.63
CA THR A 196 7.28 20.66 -5.86
C THR A 196 7.71 20.54 -4.41
N VAL A 197 8.02 19.33 -3.93
CA VAL A 197 8.42 19.03 -2.55
C VAL A 197 9.80 18.37 -2.51
N LYS A 198 10.46 18.36 -1.37
CA LYS A 198 11.82 17.78 -1.21
C LYS A 198 11.77 16.31 -0.80
N GLU A 199 10.84 15.97 0.06
CA GLU A 199 10.68 14.64 0.62
C GLU A 199 10.06 13.70 -0.41
N PHE A 200 10.35 12.40 -0.30
CA PHE A 200 9.74 11.38 -1.16
C PHE A 200 8.22 11.35 -0.96
N ASP A 201 7.50 11.46 -2.07
CA ASP A 201 6.04 11.43 -2.10
C ASP A 201 5.55 10.13 -2.76
N ALA A 202 4.87 9.29 -1.98
CA ALA A 202 4.31 8.04 -2.46
C ALA A 202 3.21 8.26 -3.53
N SER A 203 2.46 9.37 -3.44
CA SER A 203 1.43 9.72 -4.43
C SER A 203 2.06 10.15 -5.76
N TYR A 204 3.17 10.91 -5.72
CA TYR A 204 3.93 11.23 -6.92
C TYR A 204 4.52 9.96 -7.56
N TRP A 205 5.11 9.07 -6.75
CA TRP A 205 5.59 7.77 -7.19
C TRP A 205 4.48 6.97 -7.88
N GLU A 206 3.31 6.89 -7.28
CA GLU A 206 2.14 6.21 -7.86
C GLU A 206 1.72 6.86 -9.19
N GLY A 207 1.69 8.19 -9.26
CA GLY A 207 1.40 8.92 -10.50
C GLY A 207 2.36 8.56 -11.63
N VAL A 208 3.67 8.47 -11.34
CA VAL A 208 4.68 8.04 -12.33
C VAL A 208 4.47 6.58 -12.74
N VAL A 209 4.15 5.69 -11.82
CA VAL A 209 3.81 4.28 -12.12
C VAL A 209 2.64 4.21 -13.09
N VAL A 210 1.54 4.89 -12.78
CA VAL A 210 0.33 4.93 -13.62
C VAL A 210 0.64 5.51 -14.98
N GLY A 211 1.41 6.62 -15.04
CA GLY A 211 1.85 7.23 -16.30
C GLY A 211 2.65 6.28 -17.17
N MET A 212 3.62 5.55 -16.61
CA MET A 212 4.43 4.58 -17.36
C MET A 212 3.61 3.37 -17.86
N ILE A 213 2.66 2.89 -17.05
CA ILE A 213 1.74 1.81 -17.47
C ILE A 213 0.89 2.28 -18.67
N MET A 214 0.32 3.48 -18.58
CA MET A 214 -0.52 4.04 -19.64
C MET A 214 0.29 4.33 -20.91
N GLU A 215 1.48 4.93 -20.79
CA GLU A 215 2.39 5.15 -21.91
C GLU A 215 2.69 3.83 -22.64
N ARG A 216 3.05 2.79 -21.90
CA ARG A 216 3.31 1.46 -22.46
C ARG A 216 2.07 0.90 -23.17
N ALA A 217 0.89 1.09 -22.61
CA ALA A 217 -0.36 0.64 -23.21
C ALA A 217 -0.65 1.39 -24.52
N PHE A 218 -0.43 2.71 -24.57
CA PHE A 218 -0.63 3.52 -25.76
C PHE A 218 0.35 3.14 -26.87
N ILE A 219 1.64 3.00 -26.58
CA ILE A 219 2.66 2.56 -27.52
C ILE A 219 2.27 1.20 -28.12
N ARG A 220 1.96 0.22 -27.27
CA ARG A 220 1.57 -1.12 -27.70
C ARG A 220 0.28 -1.14 -28.50
N ALA A 221 -0.72 -0.32 -28.12
CA ALA A 221 -1.96 -0.17 -28.88
C ALA A 221 -1.68 0.36 -30.30
N LYS A 222 -0.83 1.39 -30.42
CA LYS A 222 -0.43 1.94 -31.71
C LYS A 222 0.36 0.95 -32.58
N GLU A 223 1.36 0.29 -31.99
CA GLU A 223 2.23 -0.65 -32.70
C GLU A 223 1.47 -1.90 -33.16
N LYS A 224 0.66 -2.49 -32.29
CA LYS A 224 0.01 -3.78 -32.55
C LYS A 224 -1.30 -3.65 -33.33
N TYR A 225 -2.04 -2.53 -33.12
CA TYR A 225 -3.39 -2.37 -33.67
C TYR A 225 -3.53 -1.14 -34.62
N GLY A 226 -2.47 -0.36 -34.79
CA GLY A 226 -2.44 0.79 -35.68
C GLY A 226 -3.16 2.04 -35.20
N ARG A 227 -3.87 1.97 -34.06
CA ARG A 227 -4.68 3.06 -33.51
C ARG A 227 -4.68 3.07 -31.98
N ILE A 228 -5.05 4.22 -31.40
CA ILE A 228 -5.17 4.42 -29.96
C ILE A 228 -6.63 4.79 -29.69
N ASP A 229 -7.38 3.84 -29.14
CA ASP A 229 -8.74 4.00 -28.65
C ASP A 229 -8.97 3.09 -27.44
N ALA A 230 -10.10 3.26 -26.74
CA ALA A 230 -10.39 2.50 -25.52
C ALA A 230 -10.27 0.98 -25.70
N ALA A 231 -10.73 0.45 -26.86
CA ALA A 231 -10.69 -0.99 -27.12
C ALA A 231 -9.27 -1.50 -27.35
N THR A 232 -8.45 -0.75 -28.09
CA THR A 232 -7.06 -1.15 -28.39
C THR A 232 -6.15 -0.96 -27.17
N ILE A 233 -6.38 0.07 -26.34
CA ILE A 233 -5.69 0.26 -25.07
C ILE A 233 -6.01 -0.90 -24.11
N ASN A 234 -7.30 -1.28 -23.97
CA ASN A 234 -7.69 -2.40 -23.13
C ASN A 234 -7.00 -3.70 -23.55
N ARG A 235 -7.04 -4.03 -24.85
CA ARG A 235 -6.34 -5.21 -25.39
C ARG A 235 -4.83 -5.16 -25.18
N ALA A 236 -4.24 -3.98 -25.27
CA ALA A 236 -2.81 -3.79 -25.03
C ALA A 236 -2.44 -4.04 -23.58
N MET A 237 -3.27 -3.56 -22.63
CA MET A 237 -3.10 -3.81 -21.19
C MET A 237 -3.31 -5.28 -20.83
N GLU A 238 -4.38 -5.91 -21.29
CA GLU A 238 -4.65 -7.35 -21.08
C GLU A 238 -3.55 -8.26 -21.66
N GLY A 239 -2.74 -7.74 -22.56
CA GLY A 239 -1.58 -8.40 -23.12
C GLY A 239 -0.26 -8.15 -22.39
N PHE A 240 -0.26 -7.48 -21.24
CA PHE A 240 0.95 -7.32 -20.42
C PHE A 240 1.29 -8.66 -19.76
N HIS A 241 2.53 -9.08 -19.94
CA HIS A 241 3.04 -10.30 -19.32
C HIS A 241 4.44 -10.05 -18.80
N ASN A 242 4.57 -10.00 -17.47
CA ASN A 242 5.81 -9.64 -16.78
C ASN A 242 6.43 -8.34 -17.33
N GLU A 243 5.59 -7.33 -17.58
CA GLU A 243 6.02 -6.06 -18.13
C GLU A 243 6.92 -5.32 -17.16
N ASP A 244 8.17 -5.08 -17.55
CA ASP A 244 9.18 -4.45 -16.68
C ASP A 244 9.13 -2.92 -16.77
N PHE A 245 8.92 -2.28 -15.65
CA PHE A 245 9.01 -0.82 -15.47
C PHE A 245 10.32 -0.39 -14.80
N GLY A 246 11.38 -1.15 -15.03
CA GLY A 246 12.73 -0.85 -14.58
C GLY A 246 12.91 -0.94 -13.07
N GLY A 247 12.10 -1.74 -12.37
CA GLY A 247 12.14 -1.88 -10.92
C GLY A 247 11.50 -0.72 -10.16
N LEU A 248 10.71 0.13 -10.83
CA LEU A 248 9.86 1.12 -10.16
C LEU A 248 8.71 0.42 -9.43
N VAL A 249 8.11 -0.55 -10.09
CA VAL A 249 7.21 -1.55 -9.51
C VAL A 249 7.69 -2.94 -9.91
N PRO A 250 7.27 -4.00 -9.23
CA PRO A 250 7.44 -5.37 -9.71
C PRO A 250 6.82 -5.54 -11.11
N PRO A 251 7.29 -6.52 -11.90
CA PRO A 251 6.76 -6.74 -13.24
C PRO A 251 5.23 -6.90 -13.24
N VAL A 252 4.57 -6.21 -14.15
CA VAL A 252 3.11 -6.14 -14.25
C VAL A 252 2.59 -7.18 -15.25
N THR A 253 1.57 -7.93 -14.82
CA THR A 253 0.83 -8.84 -15.69
C THR A 253 -0.66 -8.54 -15.56
N TYR A 254 -1.33 -8.31 -16.69
CA TYR A 254 -2.79 -8.25 -16.78
C TYR A 254 -3.29 -9.31 -17.75
N THR A 255 -4.46 -9.84 -17.48
CA THR A 255 -5.15 -10.79 -18.36
C THR A 255 -6.60 -10.36 -18.57
N ALA A 256 -7.29 -10.93 -19.56
CA ALA A 256 -8.72 -10.66 -19.77
C ALA A 256 -9.61 -11.01 -18.57
N THR A 257 -9.11 -11.78 -17.60
CA THR A 257 -9.87 -12.22 -16.41
C THR A 257 -9.30 -11.69 -15.10
N ASP A 258 -8.12 -11.05 -15.13
CA ASP A 258 -7.46 -10.49 -13.94
C ASP A 258 -6.74 -9.19 -14.30
N HIS A 259 -7.21 -8.08 -13.75
CA HIS A 259 -6.65 -6.75 -13.90
C HIS A 259 -5.87 -6.29 -12.64
N GLY A 260 -5.56 -7.20 -11.73
CA GLY A 260 -4.60 -7.01 -10.65
C GLY A 260 -3.17 -7.10 -11.19
N ALA A 261 -2.32 -6.09 -10.93
CA ALA A 261 -1.00 -6.02 -11.54
C ALA A 261 -0.02 -7.07 -10.99
N SER A 262 0.75 -6.67 -10.00
CA SER A 262 1.75 -7.52 -9.35
C SER A 262 1.29 -7.89 -7.96
N PHE A 263 1.68 -9.10 -7.56
CA PHE A 263 1.39 -9.61 -6.22
C PHE A 263 2.63 -9.64 -5.33
N THR A 264 3.60 -8.79 -5.56
CA THR A 264 4.77 -8.68 -4.70
C THR A 264 4.65 -7.50 -3.74
N ALA A 265 5.22 -7.67 -2.57
CA ALA A 265 5.27 -6.65 -1.53
C ALA A 265 6.67 -6.61 -0.91
N ARG A 266 7.01 -5.55 -0.24
CA ARG A 266 8.10 -5.47 0.71
C ARG A 266 7.76 -4.56 1.87
N MET A 267 8.44 -4.74 2.98
CA MET A 267 8.31 -3.89 4.16
C MET A 267 9.44 -2.88 4.19
N VAL A 268 9.11 -1.64 4.51
CA VAL A 268 10.07 -0.56 4.65
C VAL A 268 9.87 0.15 5.97
N ARG A 269 10.96 0.60 6.59
CA ARG A 269 10.93 1.46 7.77
C ARG A 269 10.90 2.90 7.32
N VAL A 270 10.01 3.67 7.89
CA VAL A 270 9.93 5.13 7.70
C VAL A 270 10.82 5.80 8.74
N ARG A 271 11.75 6.65 8.28
CA ARG A 271 12.64 7.44 9.13
C ARG A 271 12.15 8.89 9.25
N GLU A 272 12.52 9.57 10.30
CA GLU A 272 12.13 10.97 10.55
C GLU A 272 12.67 11.95 9.50
N ASN A 273 13.76 11.61 8.84
CA ASN A 273 14.36 12.40 7.76
C ASN A 273 13.70 12.16 6.39
N GLY A 274 12.57 11.45 6.34
CA GLY A 274 11.88 11.11 5.09
C GLY A 274 12.46 9.91 4.34
N GLU A 275 13.47 9.23 4.89
CA GLU A 275 14.07 8.06 4.27
C GLU A 275 13.17 6.82 4.45
N PHE A 276 13.02 6.07 3.36
CA PHE A 276 12.36 4.76 3.32
C PHE A 276 13.43 3.67 3.25
N VAL A 277 13.61 2.96 4.36
CA VAL A 277 14.65 1.92 4.49
C VAL A 277 14.03 0.55 4.27
N PRO A 278 14.38 -0.18 3.19
CA PRO A 278 13.91 -1.54 2.99
C PRO A 278 14.31 -2.46 4.13
N LEU A 279 13.34 -3.19 4.68
CA LEU A 279 13.54 -4.21 5.72
C LEU A 279 13.51 -5.62 5.16
N THR A 280 12.85 -5.81 4.02
CA THR A 280 12.76 -7.10 3.33
C THR A 280 13.10 -6.94 1.85
N ASN A 281 13.44 -8.05 1.20
CA ASN A 281 13.38 -8.12 -0.26
C ASN A 281 11.92 -8.03 -0.71
N PHE A 282 11.69 -7.90 -2.02
CA PHE A 282 10.39 -8.17 -2.62
C PHE A 282 10.07 -9.66 -2.48
N TYR A 283 8.81 -9.98 -2.18
CA TYR A 283 8.32 -11.36 -2.06
C TYR A 283 6.82 -11.40 -2.39
N VAL A 284 6.33 -12.56 -2.77
CA VAL A 284 4.90 -12.80 -3.02
C VAL A 284 4.25 -13.29 -1.72
N PRO A 285 3.42 -12.47 -1.05
CA PRO A 285 2.74 -12.86 0.18
C PRO A 285 1.96 -14.17 0.01
N GLY A 286 2.09 -15.09 0.96
CA GLY A 286 1.46 -16.39 0.93
C GLY A 286 2.13 -17.46 0.05
N LYS A 287 3.08 -17.09 -0.80
CA LYS A 287 3.77 -18.02 -1.69
C LYS A 287 5.27 -18.10 -1.42
N GLU A 288 5.88 -17.01 -1.01
CA GLU A 288 7.32 -16.92 -0.81
C GLU A 288 7.64 -16.58 0.64
N LYS A 289 8.76 -17.11 1.15
CA LYS A 289 9.26 -16.74 2.46
C LYS A 289 9.78 -15.30 2.46
N ILE A 290 9.33 -14.53 3.43
CA ILE A 290 9.89 -13.22 3.70
C ILE A 290 11.38 -13.36 4.07
N ARG A 291 12.24 -12.57 3.43
CA ARG A 291 13.67 -12.50 3.73
C ARG A 291 13.98 -11.12 4.29
N MET A 292 14.44 -11.09 5.54
CA MET A 292 14.89 -9.86 6.17
C MET A 292 16.23 -9.44 5.57
N LEU A 293 16.34 -8.17 5.22
CA LEU A 293 17.61 -7.58 4.78
C LEU A 293 18.51 -7.36 6.01
N LYS A 294 19.79 -7.67 5.87
CA LYS A 294 20.76 -7.34 6.92
C LYS A 294 20.88 -5.81 6.99
N LYS A 295 20.85 -5.30 8.21
CA LYS A 295 21.08 -3.87 8.50
C LYS A 295 22.51 -3.48 8.17
#